data_094a62217492c7ff6efbd4110b961d4c
#
_entry.id   094a62217492c7ff6efbd4110b961d4c
#
_cell.length_a   1.000
_cell.length_b   1.000
_cell.length_c   1.000
_cell.angle_alpha   90.00
_cell.angle_beta   90.00
_cell.angle_gamma   90.00
#
_symmetry.space_group_name_H-M   'P 1'
#
loop_
_entity.id
_entity.type
_entity.pdbx_description
1 polymer ?
#
loop_
_entity_poly.entity_id
_entity_poly.type
_entity_poly.pdbx_seq_one_letter_code
_entity_poly.pdbx_strand_id
1 'polypeptide(L)'
;MKKLLAMVLALVMTLSLAVSANAAFKDVKDIDETYAESAAVLNGLGVFKGYEEKDGTFSFQPKNAITRAEVAAIVYRIYTQDVKDTYVKNYETYNKFGDMAGAGWAKGYIGYCANAALVKGYPNGTFVPSGKVTGYEVLAMILRAVGYDQKNEFTGADWALHVAEIAERQGILDNVKGVDLNAPATREVVAELLFQSINVPMVTYTAAFGYQNVGLNEKADNKIFAKNKTLGDAFNLASYEGYITYNSKKEAMVLTEKGEKTADDVIITVADQDVFDAGRYGHVWATKTTAITDVFYDDSLLATKYESWNTDWTTKNKTNFIAEKGDMNYFLNGNEDAKASDIEKALAVKGAEKALYDIDADGDIDTVIVINPIVDVMTADYLAKNDKVKIQGKTFDKDEVSGYEELAKDDVFTYVDMVDGVRYFEELTAIAGQKSAFTEPKKGESHNYITFAGKDYEQSGLTGTSDEASLFSKIKSTFDKDGYIYVD
;
A
#
# COMPACT_ATOMS: atom_id res chain seq x y z
N MET A 1 17.13 -15.71 5.50
CA MET A 1 16.49 -15.35 4.22
C MET A 1 14.97 -15.31 4.32
N LYS A 2 14.27 -16.41 4.53
CA LYS A 2 12.79 -16.36 4.70
C LYS A 2 12.32 -15.50 5.89
N LYS A 3 13.15 -15.33 6.93
CA LYS A 3 12.81 -14.46 8.08
C LYS A 3 13.17 -13.00 7.84
N LEU A 4 14.22 -12.68 7.09
CA LEU A 4 14.57 -11.30 6.72
C LEU A 4 13.55 -10.77 5.72
N LEU A 5 13.22 -11.53 4.68
CA LEU A 5 12.12 -11.18 3.76
C LEU A 5 10.79 -11.11 4.52
N ALA A 6 10.54 -12.02 5.47
CA ALA A 6 9.36 -11.96 6.33
C ALA A 6 9.45 -10.85 7.39
N MET A 7 10.63 -10.40 7.83
CA MET A 7 10.78 -9.25 8.72
C MET A 7 10.75 -7.92 7.96
N VAL A 8 11.39 -7.83 6.82
CA VAL A 8 11.22 -6.68 5.91
C VAL A 8 9.77 -6.63 5.44
N LEU A 9 9.15 -7.74 5.05
CA LEU A 9 7.71 -7.82 4.80
C LEU A 9 6.86 -7.61 6.07
N ALA A 10 7.26 -8.09 7.25
CA ALA A 10 6.51 -7.88 8.48
C ALA A 10 6.76 -6.48 9.09
N LEU A 11 7.96 -5.93 8.98
CA LEU A 11 8.23 -4.52 9.30
C LEU A 11 7.49 -3.61 8.32
N VAL A 12 7.46 -4.00 7.07
CA VAL A 12 6.73 -3.36 5.99
C VAL A 12 5.21 -3.52 6.16
N MET A 13 4.71 -4.70 6.56
CA MET A 13 3.28 -4.85 6.91
C MET A 13 2.87 -4.10 8.19
N THR A 14 3.79 -3.87 9.12
CA THR A 14 3.51 -3.03 10.29
C THR A 14 3.74 -1.54 10.04
N LEU A 15 4.55 -1.17 9.04
CA LEU A 15 4.78 0.21 8.62
C LEU A 15 3.83 0.65 7.49
N SER A 16 3.29 -0.27 6.69
CA SER A 16 2.23 0.08 5.71
C SER A 16 0.91 0.52 6.36
N LEU A 17 0.81 0.41 7.69
CA LEU A 17 -0.22 1.01 8.52
C LEU A 17 0.25 2.30 9.22
N ALA A 18 1.45 2.79 8.96
CA ALA A 18 1.94 4.05 9.46
C ALA A 18 1.49 5.18 8.53
N VAL A 19 0.44 5.62 8.77
CA VAL A 19 -0.31 6.86 8.92
C VAL A 19 0.34 8.10 8.35
N SER A 20 -0.28 8.61 7.29
CA SER A 20 -0.08 9.99 6.83
C SER A 20 -0.33 11.01 7.96
N ALA A 21 0.40 12.11 7.93
CA ALA A 21 0.25 13.27 8.82
C ALA A 21 -1.14 13.97 8.75
N ASN A 22 -2.08 13.43 8.01
CA ASN A 22 -3.50 13.79 8.06
C ASN A 22 -4.24 12.81 8.96
N ALA A 23 -4.18 13.08 10.28
CA ALA A 23 -5.01 12.46 11.32
C ALA A 23 -5.44 11.03 11.03
N ALA A 24 -4.49 10.11 11.09
CA ALA A 24 -4.81 8.71 11.06
C ALA A 24 -5.77 8.34 12.17
N PHE A 25 -6.65 7.45 11.84
CA PHE A 25 -7.54 6.89 12.83
C PHE A 25 -6.72 6.05 13.83
N LYS A 26 -6.94 6.24 15.12
CA LYS A 26 -6.24 5.46 16.16
C LYS A 26 -6.51 3.96 16.10
N ASP A 27 -7.59 3.58 15.42
CA ASP A 27 -8.07 2.21 15.22
C ASP A 27 -7.86 1.71 13.78
N VAL A 28 -6.91 2.28 13.05
CA VAL A 28 -6.57 1.87 11.67
C VAL A 28 -6.30 0.37 11.55
N LYS A 29 -5.69 -0.24 12.59
CA LYS A 29 -5.38 -1.67 12.66
C LYS A 29 -6.63 -2.58 12.69
N ASP A 30 -7.78 -2.02 13.04
CA ASP A 30 -9.05 -2.75 13.10
C ASP A 30 -9.78 -2.73 11.74
N ILE A 31 -9.29 -1.93 10.77
CA ILE A 31 -9.80 -1.92 9.39
C ILE A 31 -9.33 -3.20 8.70
N ASP A 32 -10.22 -3.85 7.97
CA ASP A 32 -9.84 -4.97 7.11
C ASP A 32 -8.83 -4.51 6.03
N GLU A 33 -7.79 -5.28 5.80
CA GLU A 33 -6.74 -4.94 4.82
C GLU A 33 -7.33 -4.63 3.44
N THR A 34 -8.36 -5.36 3.03
CA THR A 34 -9.10 -5.13 1.77
C THR A 34 -9.73 -3.74 1.69
N TYR A 35 -10.04 -3.11 2.82
CA TYR A 35 -10.74 -1.82 2.89
C TYR A 35 -9.86 -0.68 3.39
N ALA A 36 -8.57 -0.94 3.64
CA ALA A 36 -7.64 0.06 4.17
C ALA A 36 -7.45 1.23 3.21
N GLU A 37 -7.26 0.95 1.92
CA GLU A 37 -7.11 1.95 0.87
C GLU A 37 -8.35 2.85 0.76
N SER A 38 -9.53 2.25 0.69
CA SER A 38 -10.79 2.99 0.57
C SER A 38 -11.04 3.93 1.76
N ALA A 39 -10.77 3.46 2.97
CA ALA A 39 -10.91 4.25 4.19
C ALA A 39 -9.93 5.45 4.19
N ALA A 40 -8.68 5.23 3.81
CA ALA A 40 -7.65 6.26 3.79
C ALA A 40 -7.90 7.30 2.70
N VAL A 41 -8.20 6.88 1.46
CA VAL A 41 -8.50 7.81 0.36
C VAL A 41 -9.70 8.69 0.69
N LEU A 42 -10.81 8.11 1.15
CA LEU A 42 -12.01 8.88 1.47
C LEU A 42 -11.82 9.79 2.69
N ASN A 43 -10.98 9.42 3.65
CA ASN A 43 -10.57 10.28 4.75
C ASN A 43 -9.69 11.45 4.25
N GLY A 44 -8.67 11.15 3.45
CA GLY A 44 -7.79 12.14 2.85
C GLY A 44 -8.54 13.18 2.00
N LEU A 45 -9.60 12.75 1.29
CA LEU A 45 -10.52 13.63 0.59
C LEU A 45 -11.43 14.44 1.54
N GLY A 46 -11.50 14.13 2.83
CA GLY A 46 -12.40 14.73 3.80
C GLY A 46 -13.88 14.32 3.65
N VAL A 47 -14.16 13.31 2.82
CA VAL A 47 -15.51 12.78 2.57
C VAL A 47 -15.97 11.91 3.73
N PHE A 48 -15.11 10.98 4.18
CA PHE A 48 -15.40 10.06 5.25
C PHE A 48 -14.65 10.47 6.52
N LYS A 49 -15.33 11.14 7.45
CA LYS A 49 -14.74 11.66 8.70
C LYS A 49 -14.82 10.61 9.81
N GLY A 50 -13.80 10.60 10.67
CA GLY A 50 -13.81 9.84 11.91
C GLY A 50 -14.65 10.49 13.01
N TYR A 51 -14.72 9.79 14.14
CA TYR A 51 -15.31 10.30 15.38
C TYR A 51 -14.20 10.89 16.25
N GLU A 52 -14.40 12.14 16.66
CA GLU A 52 -13.47 12.81 17.58
C GLU A 52 -13.57 12.16 18.98
N GLU A 53 -12.43 11.79 19.51
CA GLU A 53 -12.30 11.19 20.82
C GLU A 53 -11.96 12.24 21.87
N LYS A 54 -12.07 11.87 23.15
CA LYS A 54 -11.84 12.82 24.27
C LYS A 54 -10.42 13.35 24.34
N ASP A 55 -9.46 12.64 23.78
CA ASP A 55 -8.04 13.00 23.73
C ASP A 55 -7.69 13.83 22.49
N GLY A 56 -8.68 14.17 21.64
CA GLY A 56 -8.48 14.92 20.40
C GLY A 56 -8.06 14.06 19.21
N THR A 57 -7.88 12.75 19.40
CA THR A 57 -7.65 11.81 18.29
C THR A 57 -8.95 11.48 17.58
N PHE A 58 -8.85 10.80 16.44
CA PHE A 58 -10.02 10.33 15.68
C PHE A 58 -10.04 8.82 15.60
N SER A 59 -11.24 8.22 15.65
CA SER A 59 -11.46 6.81 15.38
C SER A 59 -12.34 6.60 14.15
N PHE A 60 -12.05 5.57 13.38
CA PHE A 60 -12.86 5.19 12.22
C PHE A 60 -14.04 4.31 12.61
N GLN A 61 -13.85 3.45 13.60
CA GLN A 61 -14.82 2.46 14.06
C GLN A 61 -15.29 1.51 12.95
N PRO A 62 -14.37 0.80 12.28
CA PRO A 62 -14.61 0.10 11.02
C PRO A 62 -15.76 -0.92 11.09
N LYS A 63 -15.83 -1.69 12.17
CA LYS A 63 -16.79 -2.78 12.36
C LYS A 63 -18.17 -2.31 12.84
N ASN A 64 -18.33 -1.03 13.18
CA ASN A 64 -19.59 -0.50 13.62
C ASN A 64 -20.56 -0.30 12.45
N ALA A 65 -21.81 -0.70 12.64
CA ALA A 65 -22.86 -0.40 11.68
C ALA A 65 -23.09 1.10 11.58
N ILE A 66 -23.21 1.63 10.36
CA ILE A 66 -23.40 3.06 10.07
C ILE A 66 -24.88 3.44 10.13
N THR A 67 -25.18 4.70 10.42
CA THR A 67 -26.55 5.23 10.41
C THR A 67 -26.90 5.88 9.07
N ARG A 68 -28.20 5.97 8.77
CA ARG A 68 -28.68 6.64 7.56
C ARG A 68 -28.30 8.13 7.53
N ALA A 69 -28.26 8.79 8.70
CA ALA A 69 -27.81 10.16 8.83
C ALA A 69 -26.32 10.33 8.46
N GLU A 70 -25.47 9.40 8.89
CA GLU A 70 -24.04 9.42 8.57
C GLU A 70 -23.81 9.18 7.07
N VAL A 71 -24.53 8.24 6.46
CA VAL A 71 -24.45 8.02 5.01
C VAL A 71 -24.92 9.24 4.23
N ALA A 72 -26.00 9.91 4.67
CA ALA A 72 -26.44 11.14 4.02
C ALA A 72 -25.37 12.25 4.08
N ALA A 73 -24.62 12.35 5.17
CA ALA A 73 -23.51 13.30 5.26
C ALA A 73 -22.34 12.93 4.32
N ILE A 74 -22.02 11.67 4.19
CA ILE A 74 -20.99 11.16 3.28
C ILE A 74 -21.42 11.43 1.82
N VAL A 75 -22.63 11.06 1.44
CA VAL A 75 -23.19 11.28 0.10
C VAL A 75 -23.26 12.78 -0.24
N TYR A 76 -23.61 13.63 0.73
CA TYR A 76 -23.55 15.08 0.57
C TYR A 76 -22.14 15.53 0.18
N ARG A 77 -21.12 15.14 0.97
CA ARG A 77 -19.74 15.59 0.74
C ARG A 77 -19.17 15.11 -0.58
N ILE A 78 -19.37 13.82 -0.94
CA ILE A 78 -18.84 13.32 -2.21
C ILE A 78 -19.55 13.96 -3.42
N TYR A 79 -20.83 14.25 -3.32
CA TYR A 79 -21.60 14.81 -4.42
C TYR A 79 -21.35 16.32 -4.60
N THR A 80 -21.21 17.08 -3.50
CA THR A 80 -21.08 18.55 -3.52
C THR A 80 -19.64 19.04 -3.47
N GLN A 81 -18.67 18.18 -3.07
CA GLN A 81 -17.30 18.51 -2.70
C GLN A 81 -17.19 19.51 -1.51
N ASP A 82 -18.27 19.78 -0.84
CA ASP A 82 -18.29 20.62 0.37
C ASP A 82 -17.85 19.81 1.60
N VAL A 83 -16.58 19.39 1.62
CA VAL A 83 -16.00 18.60 2.71
C VAL A 83 -15.82 19.39 4.02
N LYS A 84 -15.91 20.73 3.94
CA LYS A 84 -15.92 21.62 5.11
C LYS A 84 -17.32 21.85 5.69
N ASP A 85 -18.34 21.27 5.04
CA ASP A 85 -19.74 21.38 5.46
C ASP A 85 -20.24 22.84 5.51
N THR A 86 -19.73 23.68 4.59
CA THR A 86 -19.95 25.13 4.58
C THR A 86 -21.40 25.50 4.29
N TYR A 87 -22.02 24.78 3.36
CA TYR A 87 -23.36 25.12 2.85
C TYR A 87 -24.48 24.28 3.46
N VAL A 88 -24.16 23.29 4.27
CA VAL A 88 -25.12 22.34 4.84
C VAL A 88 -26.24 23.03 5.63
N LYS A 89 -25.90 24.11 6.35
CA LYS A 89 -26.87 24.91 7.15
C LYS A 89 -28.02 25.50 6.34
N ASN A 90 -27.81 25.76 5.04
CA ASN A 90 -28.84 26.34 4.17
C ASN A 90 -30.03 25.38 3.94
N TYR A 91 -29.85 24.09 4.28
CA TYR A 91 -30.84 23.03 4.07
C TYR A 91 -31.47 22.51 5.36
N GLU A 92 -31.11 23.03 6.54
CA GLU A 92 -31.65 22.59 7.83
C GLU A 92 -33.16 22.73 7.97
N THR A 93 -33.74 23.69 7.23
CA THR A 93 -35.18 23.95 7.21
C THR A 93 -35.93 23.13 6.16
N TYR A 94 -35.23 22.39 5.32
CA TYR A 94 -35.85 21.53 4.30
C TYR A 94 -36.38 20.24 4.93
N ASN A 95 -37.66 20.23 5.27
CA ASN A 95 -38.34 19.16 6.01
C ASN A 95 -39.19 18.30 5.06
N LYS A 96 -38.57 17.38 4.35
CA LYS A 96 -39.27 16.43 3.47
C LYS A 96 -39.87 15.24 4.24
N PHE A 97 -39.29 14.90 5.39
CA PHE A 97 -39.67 13.71 6.18
C PHE A 97 -40.25 14.12 7.54
N GLY A 98 -41.21 13.33 8.04
CA GLY A 98 -41.93 13.66 9.26
C GLY A 98 -41.09 13.61 10.55
N ASP A 99 -39.95 12.94 10.53
CA ASP A 99 -39.07 12.73 11.69
C ASP A 99 -37.81 13.60 11.69
N MET A 100 -37.75 14.64 10.86
CA MET A 100 -36.59 15.55 10.75
C MET A 100 -36.28 16.26 12.07
N ALA A 101 -37.26 16.43 12.97
CA ALA A 101 -37.01 16.99 14.30
C ALA A 101 -35.96 16.19 15.08
N GLY A 102 -35.93 14.86 14.92
CA GLY A 102 -34.97 13.96 15.53
C GLY A 102 -33.63 13.83 14.82
N ALA A 103 -33.45 14.47 13.65
CA ALA A 103 -32.24 14.34 12.85
C ALA A 103 -31.00 15.06 13.45
N GLY A 104 -31.20 15.98 14.42
CA GLY A 104 -30.11 16.65 15.11
C GLY A 104 -29.15 17.38 14.17
N TRP A 105 -27.86 17.05 14.27
CA TRP A 105 -26.77 17.58 13.44
C TRP A 105 -26.94 17.27 11.95
N ALA A 106 -27.67 16.21 11.61
CA ALA A 106 -27.78 15.72 10.24
C ALA A 106 -28.88 16.42 9.41
N LYS A 107 -29.65 17.34 9.98
CA LYS A 107 -30.78 18.01 9.30
C LYS A 107 -30.41 18.57 7.94
N GLY A 108 -29.33 19.33 7.87
CA GLY A 108 -28.90 19.98 6.64
C GLY A 108 -28.43 19.00 5.57
N TYR A 109 -27.71 17.95 5.95
CA TYR A 109 -27.28 16.89 5.03
C TYR A 109 -28.47 16.12 4.45
N ILE A 110 -29.38 15.68 5.30
CA ILE A 110 -30.61 15.00 4.87
C ILE A 110 -31.45 15.93 4.01
N GLY A 111 -31.60 17.18 4.42
CA GLY A 111 -32.32 18.21 3.68
C GLY A 111 -31.79 18.40 2.27
N TYR A 112 -30.46 18.59 2.13
CA TYR A 112 -29.84 18.71 0.82
C TYR A 112 -30.05 17.44 -0.02
N CYS A 113 -29.68 16.27 0.53
CA CYS A 113 -29.77 15.02 -0.21
C CYS A 113 -31.21 14.67 -0.63
N ALA A 114 -32.20 15.04 0.19
CA ALA A 114 -33.59 14.88 -0.17
C ALA A 114 -34.06 15.86 -1.26
N ASN A 115 -33.56 17.12 -1.23
CA ASN A 115 -33.82 18.10 -2.24
C ASN A 115 -33.19 17.72 -3.59
N ALA A 116 -31.99 17.19 -3.56
CA ALA A 116 -31.25 16.71 -4.74
C ALA A 116 -31.65 15.27 -5.19
N ALA A 117 -32.67 14.68 -4.56
CA ALA A 117 -33.15 13.32 -4.81
C ALA A 117 -32.08 12.20 -4.63
N LEU A 118 -31.02 12.47 -3.88
CA LEU A 118 -29.96 11.49 -3.55
C LEU A 118 -30.42 10.47 -2.51
N VAL A 119 -31.32 10.90 -1.61
CA VAL A 119 -31.93 10.03 -0.61
C VAL A 119 -33.45 10.02 -0.73
N LYS A 120 -34.02 8.86 -0.45
CA LYS A 120 -35.48 8.68 -0.32
C LYS A 120 -35.80 8.19 1.09
N GLY A 121 -36.95 8.59 1.62
CA GLY A 121 -37.49 8.07 2.85
C GLY A 121 -38.23 6.75 2.66
N TYR A 122 -38.76 6.25 3.73
CA TYR A 122 -39.64 5.09 3.74
C TYR A 122 -41.06 5.44 3.32
N PRO A 123 -41.91 4.46 2.91
CA PRO A 123 -43.28 4.71 2.47
C PRO A 123 -44.16 5.41 3.50
N ASN A 124 -43.83 5.31 4.79
CA ASN A 124 -44.52 6.00 5.88
C ASN A 124 -44.18 7.48 6.04
N GLY A 125 -43.33 8.03 5.14
CA GLY A 125 -42.94 9.42 5.17
C GLY A 125 -41.81 9.78 6.15
N THR A 126 -41.10 8.78 6.71
CA THR A 126 -39.96 9.00 7.61
C THR A 126 -38.61 8.77 6.91
N PHE A 127 -37.54 9.32 7.45
CA PHE A 127 -36.16 9.05 7.02
C PHE A 127 -35.45 8.06 7.93
N VAL A 128 -35.78 8.05 9.21
CA VAL A 128 -35.17 7.27 10.29
C VAL A 128 -33.65 7.59 10.43
N PRO A 129 -33.27 8.82 10.80
CA PRO A 129 -31.87 9.30 10.80
C PRO A 129 -30.90 8.42 11.59
N SER A 130 -31.32 7.92 12.77
CA SER A 130 -30.52 7.04 13.65
C SER A 130 -30.59 5.56 13.28
N GLY A 131 -31.45 5.18 12.32
CA GLY A 131 -31.57 3.81 11.85
C GLY A 131 -30.29 3.33 11.17
N LYS A 132 -29.95 2.07 11.40
CA LYS A 132 -28.85 1.45 10.67
C LYS A 132 -29.28 1.16 9.24
N VAL A 133 -28.35 1.37 8.28
CA VAL A 133 -28.62 1.13 6.86
C VAL A 133 -28.08 -0.23 6.43
N THR A 134 -28.74 -0.87 5.49
CA THR A 134 -28.23 -2.06 4.80
C THR A 134 -27.27 -1.64 3.66
N GLY A 135 -26.44 -2.58 3.21
CA GLY A 135 -25.55 -2.36 2.05
C GLY A 135 -26.33 -1.92 0.80
N TYR A 136 -27.46 -2.53 0.51
CA TYR A 136 -28.31 -2.12 -0.63
C TYR A 136 -28.91 -0.72 -0.47
N GLU A 137 -29.28 -0.30 0.73
CA GLU A 137 -29.74 1.07 0.97
C GLU A 137 -28.62 2.09 0.74
N VAL A 138 -27.38 1.77 1.16
CA VAL A 138 -26.18 2.58 0.88
C VAL A 138 -25.93 2.68 -0.63
N LEU A 139 -25.90 1.54 -1.31
CA LEU A 139 -25.71 1.49 -2.77
C LEU A 139 -26.78 2.31 -3.51
N ALA A 140 -28.04 2.23 -3.09
CA ALA A 140 -29.08 3.05 -3.70
C ALA A 140 -28.82 4.56 -3.56
N MET A 141 -28.25 5.02 -2.43
CA MET A 141 -27.87 6.43 -2.24
C MET A 141 -26.66 6.81 -3.10
N ILE A 142 -25.64 5.96 -3.17
CA ILE A 142 -24.45 6.16 -4.00
C ILE A 142 -24.81 6.17 -5.47
N LEU A 143 -25.58 5.20 -5.95
CA LEU A 143 -25.97 5.11 -7.37
C LEU A 143 -26.84 6.31 -7.80
N ARG A 144 -27.65 6.88 -6.91
CA ARG A 144 -28.34 8.16 -7.19
C ARG A 144 -27.36 9.31 -7.33
N ALA A 145 -26.28 9.35 -6.54
CA ALA A 145 -25.23 10.34 -6.71
C ALA A 145 -24.48 10.19 -8.04
N VAL A 146 -24.33 8.97 -8.55
CA VAL A 146 -23.78 8.69 -9.89
C VAL A 146 -24.77 9.05 -11.02
N GLY A 147 -26.07 9.14 -10.69
CA GLY A 147 -27.10 9.58 -11.63
C GLY A 147 -28.14 8.53 -12.02
N TYR A 148 -28.17 7.38 -11.39
CA TYR A 148 -29.20 6.36 -11.57
C TYR A 148 -30.50 6.71 -10.80
N ASP A 149 -31.53 5.88 -10.93
CA ASP A 149 -32.86 6.00 -10.32
C ASP A 149 -33.69 7.20 -10.86
N GLN A 150 -33.36 7.74 -12.02
CA GLN A 150 -34.12 8.83 -12.64
C GLN A 150 -35.50 8.40 -13.13
N LYS A 151 -35.71 7.11 -13.34
CA LYS A 151 -37.01 6.49 -13.65
C LYS A 151 -37.71 5.93 -12.41
N ASN A 152 -37.15 6.14 -11.23
CA ASN A 152 -37.68 5.63 -10.00
C ASN A 152 -37.63 4.09 -9.90
N GLU A 153 -36.61 3.48 -10.51
CA GLU A 153 -36.41 2.03 -10.57
C GLU A 153 -35.99 1.42 -9.22
N PHE A 154 -35.44 2.22 -8.29
CA PHE A 154 -35.11 1.74 -6.94
C PHE A 154 -36.32 1.82 -6.01
N THR A 155 -37.46 1.31 -6.49
CA THR A 155 -38.73 1.23 -5.72
C THR A 155 -39.43 -0.09 -6.03
N GLY A 156 -40.47 -0.41 -5.23
CA GLY A 156 -41.20 -1.68 -5.38
C GLY A 156 -40.53 -2.86 -4.67
N ALA A 157 -40.98 -4.07 -4.95
CA ALA A 157 -40.48 -5.28 -4.29
C ALA A 157 -39.05 -5.63 -4.69
N ASP A 158 -38.69 -5.35 -5.95
CA ASP A 158 -37.41 -5.76 -6.55
C ASP A 158 -36.35 -4.66 -6.55
N TRP A 159 -36.55 -3.59 -5.75
CA TRP A 159 -35.67 -2.43 -5.74
C TRP A 159 -34.20 -2.80 -5.44
N ALA A 160 -33.98 -3.72 -4.50
CA ALA A 160 -32.64 -4.16 -4.12
C ALA A 160 -31.95 -4.96 -5.23
N LEU A 161 -32.72 -5.73 -6.01
CA LEU A 161 -32.21 -6.44 -7.19
C LEU A 161 -31.74 -5.46 -8.26
N HIS A 162 -32.52 -4.43 -8.56
CA HIS A 162 -32.13 -3.40 -9.53
C HIS A 162 -30.87 -2.65 -9.10
N VAL A 163 -30.72 -2.36 -7.79
CA VAL A 163 -29.50 -1.78 -7.23
C VAL A 163 -28.31 -2.72 -7.38
N ALA A 164 -28.47 -4.00 -7.04
CA ALA A 164 -27.43 -5.01 -7.15
C ALA A 164 -26.97 -5.20 -8.60
N GLU A 165 -27.88 -5.29 -9.57
CA GLU A 165 -27.55 -5.44 -11.00
C GLU A 165 -26.69 -4.29 -11.52
N ILE A 166 -27.00 -3.06 -11.12
CA ILE A 166 -26.21 -1.89 -11.54
C ILE A 166 -24.85 -1.91 -10.85
N ALA A 167 -24.82 -2.14 -9.55
CA ALA A 167 -23.59 -2.15 -8.76
C ALA A 167 -22.60 -3.23 -9.24
N GLU A 168 -23.10 -4.45 -9.53
CA GLU A 168 -22.29 -5.53 -10.09
C GLU A 168 -21.74 -5.17 -11.48
N ARG A 169 -22.61 -4.67 -12.37
CA ARG A 169 -22.21 -4.29 -13.72
C ARG A 169 -21.16 -3.16 -13.74
N GLN A 170 -21.12 -2.32 -12.72
CA GLN A 170 -20.16 -1.23 -12.56
C GLN A 170 -18.91 -1.63 -11.77
N GLY A 171 -18.78 -2.89 -11.34
CA GLY A 171 -17.65 -3.37 -10.56
C GLY A 171 -17.63 -2.90 -9.09
N ILE A 172 -18.70 -2.25 -8.60
CA ILE A 172 -18.75 -1.70 -7.24
C ILE A 172 -18.70 -2.79 -6.17
N LEU A 173 -19.11 -4.02 -6.52
CA LEU A 173 -19.19 -5.14 -5.58
C LEU A 173 -17.94 -6.03 -5.58
N ASP A 174 -16.94 -5.75 -6.38
CA ASP A 174 -15.81 -6.67 -6.60
C ASP A 174 -15.06 -7.02 -5.31
N ASN A 175 -14.84 -6.07 -4.42
CA ASN A 175 -14.10 -6.28 -3.17
C ASN A 175 -15.01 -6.63 -1.96
N VAL A 176 -16.33 -6.66 -2.15
CA VAL A 176 -17.28 -7.01 -1.06
C VAL A 176 -17.97 -8.34 -1.29
N LYS A 177 -17.39 -9.20 -2.10
CA LYS A 177 -17.91 -10.56 -2.35
C LYS A 177 -17.98 -11.36 -1.04
N GLY A 178 -19.17 -11.88 -0.73
CA GLY A 178 -19.41 -12.62 0.51
C GLY A 178 -19.95 -11.78 1.68
N VAL A 179 -20.02 -10.46 1.54
CA VAL A 179 -20.69 -9.61 2.52
C VAL A 179 -22.21 -9.69 2.35
N ASP A 180 -22.94 -9.89 3.45
CA ASP A 180 -24.41 -9.82 3.43
C ASP A 180 -24.89 -8.37 3.34
N LEU A 181 -25.19 -7.92 2.13
CA LEU A 181 -25.66 -6.55 1.86
C LEU A 181 -27.12 -6.31 2.34
N ASN A 182 -27.84 -7.32 2.82
CA ASN A 182 -29.13 -7.15 3.51
C ASN A 182 -28.96 -6.82 5.00
N ALA A 183 -27.80 -7.13 5.56
CA ALA A 183 -27.48 -6.79 6.94
C ALA A 183 -27.12 -5.30 7.10
N PRO A 184 -27.15 -4.76 8.33
CA PRO A 184 -26.62 -3.44 8.62
C PRO A 184 -25.15 -3.31 8.18
N ALA A 185 -24.86 -2.40 7.26
CA ALA A 185 -23.54 -2.21 6.71
C ALA A 185 -22.58 -1.62 7.75
N THR A 186 -21.37 -2.17 7.82
CA THR A 186 -20.28 -1.61 8.62
C THR A 186 -19.66 -0.38 7.93
N ARG A 187 -18.99 0.46 8.70
CA ARG A 187 -18.39 1.69 8.16
C ARG A 187 -17.31 1.42 7.12
N GLU A 188 -16.51 0.37 7.31
CA GLU A 188 -15.48 -0.04 6.33
C GLU A 188 -16.09 -0.54 5.02
N VAL A 189 -17.16 -1.34 5.08
CA VAL A 189 -17.89 -1.78 3.88
C VAL A 189 -18.50 -0.60 3.14
N VAL A 190 -19.03 0.38 3.86
CA VAL A 190 -19.58 1.60 3.22
C VAL A 190 -18.47 2.44 2.57
N ALA A 191 -17.31 2.53 3.20
CA ALA A 191 -16.15 3.20 2.59
C ALA A 191 -15.76 2.51 1.28
N GLU A 192 -15.68 1.17 1.29
CA GLU A 192 -15.36 0.40 0.09
C GLU A 192 -16.38 0.60 -1.03
N LEU A 193 -17.67 0.46 -0.76
CA LEU A 193 -18.72 0.67 -1.75
C LEU A 193 -18.67 2.07 -2.37
N LEU A 194 -18.37 3.09 -1.57
CA LEU A 194 -18.23 4.46 -2.06
C LEU A 194 -16.95 4.63 -2.88
N PHE A 195 -15.85 4.09 -2.43
CA PHE A 195 -14.55 4.16 -3.11
C PHE A 195 -14.61 3.51 -4.50
N GLN A 196 -15.16 2.32 -4.61
CA GLN A 196 -15.37 1.65 -5.90
C GLN A 196 -16.31 2.45 -6.82
N SER A 197 -17.17 3.29 -6.26
CA SER A 197 -18.09 4.13 -7.03
C SER A 197 -17.47 5.46 -7.50
N ILE A 198 -16.30 5.85 -6.98
CA ILE A 198 -15.76 7.21 -7.19
C ILE A 198 -15.37 7.46 -8.66
N ASN A 199 -14.95 6.42 -9.36
CA ASN A 199 -14.55 6.46 -10.77
C ASN A 199 -15.62 5.90 -11.72
N VAL A 200 -16.78 5.51 -11.21
CA VAL A 200 -17.88 5.05 -12.05
C VAL A 200 -18.40 6.23 -12.90
N PRO A 201 -18.57 6.04 -14.22
CA PRO A 201 -19.12 7.07 -15.10
C PRO A 201 -20.49 7.56 -14.60
N MET A 202 -20.60 8.85 -14.35
CA MET A 202 -21.89 9.47 -14.05
C MET A 202 -22.81 9.39 -15.25
N VAL A 203 -24.09 9.20 -14.99
CA VAL A 203 -25.09 9.00 -16.05
C VAL A 203 -26.24 9.99 -15.93
N THR A 204 -26.89 10.24 -17.05
CA THR A 204 -28.18 10.92 -17.14
C THR A 204 -29.13 10.11 -18.00
N TYR A 205 -30.42 10.17 -17.69
CA TYR A 205 -31.45 9.44 -18.42
C TYR A 205 -32.20 10.34 -19.41
N THR A 206 -32.41 9.81 -20.60
CA THR A 206 -33.35 10.37 -21.56
C THR A 206 -34.32 9.32 -22.06
N ALA A 207 -35.56 9.71 -22.36
CA ALA A 207 -36.58 8.75 -22.84
C ALA A 207 -36.21 8.12 -24.17
N ALA A 208 -35.42 8.81 -24.99
CA ALA A 208 -35.04 8.35 -26.34
C ALA A 208 -33.89 7.33 -26.30
N PHE A 209 -32.92 7.49 -25.38
CA PHE A 209 -31.67 6.73 -25.40
C PHE A 209 -31.37 5.96 -24.10
N GLY A 210 -32.23 6.07 -23.09
CA GLY A 210 -31.97 5.46 -21.80
C GLY A 210 -30.89 6.22 -21.02
N TYR A 211 -30.13 5.50 -20.20
CA TYR A 211 -28.98 6.05 -19.47
C TYR A 211 -27.80 6.25 -20.41
N GLN A 212 -27.25 7.46 -20.38
CA GLN A 212 -26.09 7.87 -21.15
C GLN A 212 -25.04 8.44 -20.22
N ASN A 213 -23.76 8.16 -20.48
CA ASN A 213 -22.67 8.74 -19.71
C ASN A 213 -22.62 10.27 -19.86
N VAL A 214 -22.34 10.96 -18.78
CA VAL A 214 -22.10 12.40 -18.78
C VAL A 214 -20.67 12.64 -19.24
N GLY A 215 -20.50 13.30 -20.40
CA GLY A 215 -19.21 13.65 -20.94
C GLY A 215 -18.60 14.88 -20.28
N LEU A 216 -17.27 14.88 -20.15
CA LEU A 216 -16.44 16.05 -19.87
C LEU A 216 -15.49 16.27 -21.03
N ASN A 217 -15.20 17.55 -21.31
CA ASN A 217 -14.12 17.92 -22.21
C ASN A 217 -12.91 18.37 -21.37
N GLU A 218 -11.85 17.59 -21.39
CA GLU A 218 -10.58 17.98 -20.80
C GLU A 218 -9.64 18.55 -21.84
N LYS A 219 -8.85 19.53 -21.43
CA LYS A 219 -7.81 20.11 -22.28
C LYS A 219 -6.45 19.78 -21.70
N ALA A 220 -5.69 18.98 -22.44
CA ALA A 220 -4.29 18.73 -22.19
C ALA A 220 -3.49 18.95 -23.48
N ASP A 221 -2.34 19.57 -23.40
CA ASP A 221 -1.42 19.82 -24.54
C ASP A 221 -2.09 20.42 -25.77
N ASN A 222 -2.99 21.38 -25.56
CA ASN A 222 -3.80 22.03 -26.60
C ASN A 222 -4.77 21.11 -27.37
N LYS A 223 -4.97 19.88 -26.93
CA LYS A 223 -6.00 18.98 -27.45
C LYS A 223 -7.18 18.91 -26.48
N ILE A 224 -8.36 18.71 -27.00
CA ILE A 224 -9.57 18.47 -26.22
C ILE A 224 -9.87 16.98 -26.28
N PHE A 225 -9.94 16.36 -25.11
CA PHE A 225 -10.31 14.94 -24.97
C PHE A 225 -11.70 14.86 -24.32
N ALA A 226 -12.53 13.99 -24.86
CA ALA A 226 -13.79 13.64 -24.24
C ALA A 226 -13.54 12.49 -23.27
N LYS A 227 -13.89 12.69 -21.99
CA LYS A 227 -13.93 11.60 -21.00
C LYS A 227 -15.29 11.55 -20.31
N ASN A 228 -15.58 10.44 -19.65
CA ASN A 228 -16.75 10.33 -18.81
C ASN A 228 -16.52 11.10 -17.49
N LYS A 229 -17.54 11.84 -17.06
CA LYS A 229 -17.53 12.49 -15.75
C LYS A 229 -17.70 11.44 -14.65
N THR A 230 -16.97 11.58 -13.56
CA THR A 230 -17.06 10.75 -12.35
C THR A 230 -17.24 11.61 -11.11
N LEU A 231 -17.51 10.98 -9.97
CA LEU A 231 -17.52 11.69 -8.68
C LEU A 231 -16.11 12.16 -8.29
N GLY A 232 -15.07 11.40 -8.66
CA GLY A 232 -13.66 11.71 -8.38
C GLY A 232 -13.15 12.94 -9.12
N ASP A 233 -13.64 13.22 -10.33
CA ASP A 233 -13.22 14.38 -11.13
C ASP A 233 -13.36 15.72 -10.40
N ALA A 234 -14.38 15.80 -9.59
CA ALA A 234 -14.67 17.01 -8.84
C ALA A 234 -13.62 17.33 -7.76
N PHE A 235 -12.87 16.32 -7.32
CA PHE A 235 -11.74 16.45 -6.40
C PHE A 235 -10.41 16.61 -7.13
N ASN A 236 -10.38 16.58 -8.47
CA ASN A 236 -9.18 16.39 -9.28
C ASN A 236 -8.35 15.18 -8.82
N LEU A 237 -9.05 14.11 -8.44
CA LEU A 237 -8.43 12.88 -7.98
C LEU A 237 -7.81 12.15 -9.16
N ALA A 238 -6.56 11.75 -8.97
CA ALA A 238 -5.82 10.88 -9.86
C ALA A 238 -5.27 9.71 -9.07
N SER A 239 -5.15 8.57 -9.71
CA SER A 239 -4.44 7.41 -9.17
C SER A 239 -3.26 7.09 -10.07
N TYR A 240 -2.20 6.64 -9.45
CA TYR A 240 -0.97 6.18 -10.11
C TYR A 240 -0.64 4.79 -9.60
N GLU A 241 -0.32 3.90 -10.49
CA GLU A 241 0.02 2.51 -10.18
C GLU A 241 1.36 2.17 -10.82
N GLY A 242 2.31 1.70 -10.01
CA GLY A 242 3.63 1.37 -10.53
C GLY A 242 4.67 1.16 -9.44
N TYR A 243 5.95 1.22 -9.84
CA TYR A 243 7.06 1.15 -8.90
C TYR A 243 7.30 2.48 -8.22
N ILE A 244 7.44 2.41 -6.92
CA ILE A 244 7.68 3.57 -6.07
C ILE A 244 9.09 3.50 -5.53
N THR A 245 9.87 4.56 -5.78
CA THR A 245 11.26 4.66 -5.34
C THR A 245 11.61 6.07 -4.91
N TYR A 246 12.79 6.23 -4.32
CA TYR A 246 13.35 7.54 -4.04
C TYR A 246 14.40 7.89 -5.11
N ASN A 247 14.17 8.99 -5.82
CA ASN A 247 15.13 9.51 -6.78
C ASN A 247 16.05 10.53 -6.11
N SER A 248 17.31 10.14 -5.90
CA SER A 248 18.30 10.96 -5.21
C SER A 248 18.68 12.25 -5.96
N LYS A 249 18.51 12.29 -7.29
CA LYS A 249 18.77 13.52 -8.09
C LYS A 249 17.62 14.50 -8.02
N LYS A 250 16.38 13.99 -7.90
CA LYS A 250 15.18 14.81 -7.77
C LYS A 250 14.89 15.13 -6.30
N GLU A 251 15.58 14.45 -5.37
CA GLU A 251 15.33 14.51 -3.91
C GLU A 251 13.83 14.32 -3.58
N ALA A 252 13.22 13.34 -4.22
CA ALA A 252 11.78 13.11 -4.16
C ALA A 252 11.44 11.65 -4.37
N MET A 253 10.29 11.25 -3.81
CA MET A 253 9.61 10.03 -4.23
C MET A 253 9.17 10.13 -5.67
N VAL A 254 9.35 9.07 -6.41
CA VAL A 254 8.90 8.95 -7.79
C VAL A 254 8.18 7.62 -7.97
N LEU A 255 7.26 7.60 -8.90
CA LEU A 255 6.56 6.41 -9.34
C LEU A 255 6.83 6.24 -10.83
N THR A 256 7.34 5.07 -11.19
CA THR A 256 7.42 4.62 -12.58
C THR A 256 6.17 3.80 -12.88
N GLU A 257 5.30 4.34 -13.72
CA GLU A 257 4.06 3.66 -14.08
C GLU A 257 4.34 2.37 -14.85
N LYS A 258 3.45 1.39 -14.71
CA LYS A 258 3.54 0.10 -15.38
C LYS A 258 3.69 0.27 -16.89
N GLY A 259 4.73 -0.35 -17.44
CA GLY A 259 5.05 -0.27 -18.88
C GLY A 259 5.76 1.00 -19.33
N GLU A 260 6.04 1.93 -18.40
CA GLU A 260 6.76 3.17 -18.68
C GLU A 260 8.24 3.07 -18.23
N LYS A 261 9.04 3.99 -18.71
CA LYS A 261 10.47 4.06 -18.33
C LYS A 261 10.68 5.04 -17.18
N THR A 262 11.71 4.81 -16.38
CA THR A 262 12.09 5.71 -15.26
C THR A 262 12.31 7.17 -15.69
N ALA A 263 12.56 7.44 -16.98
CA ALA A 263 12.64 8.80 -17.51
C ALA A 263 11.31 9.58 -17.43
N ASP A 264 10.19 8.86 -17.45
CA ASP A 264 8.83 9.40 -17.47
C ASP A 264 8.16 9.37 -16.07
N ASP A 265 8.95 9.17 -15.01
CA ASP A 265 8.49 9.07 -13.64
C ASP A 265 7.62 10.23 -13.18
N VAL A 266 6.55 9.89 -12.51
CA VAL A 266 5.70 10.84 -11.80
C VAL A 266 6.33 11.19 -10.46
N ILE A 267 6.58 12.49 -10.23
CA ILE A 267 7.05 12.96 -8.92
C ILE A 267 5.88 12.97 -7.96
N ILE A 268 6.04 12.29 -6.81
CA ILE A 268 5.03 12.21 -5.77
C ILE A 268 5.50 13.05 -4.59
N THR A 269 4.69 14.02 -4.19
CA THR A 269 4.90 14.77 -2.95
C THR A 269 4.02 14.18 -1.87
N VAL A 270 4.59 13.47 -0.93
CA VAL A 270 3.90 12.96 0.27
C VAL A 270 4.09 13.94 1.43
N ALA A 271 3.12 13.98 2.32
CA ALA A 271 3.15 14.87 3.49
C ALA A 271 4.20 14.43 4.53
N ASP A 272 4.47 13.14 4.58
CA ASP A 272 5.45 12.51 5.47
C ASP A 272 6.33 11.57 4.62
N GLN A 273 7.64 11.87 4.56
CA GLN A 273 8.59 11.09 3.77
C GLN A 273 9.20 9.93 4.59
N ASP A 274 8.89 9.84 5.89
CA ASP A 274 9.49 8.86 6.80
C ASP A 274 8.93 7.44 6.61
N VAL A 275 7.89 7.29 5.77
CA VAL A 275 7.23 6.00 5.48
C VAL A 275 7.59 5.55 4.07
N PHE A 276 8.89 5.37 3.82
CA PHE A 276 9.32 5.13 2.47
C PHE A 276 9.90 3.72 2.28
N ASP A 277 9.18 2.87 1.57
CA ASP A 277 9.68 1.58 1.10
C ASP A 277 10.06 1.67 -0.39
N ALA A 278 11.31 1.96 -0.63
CA ALA A 278 11.84 2.04 -1.99
C ALA A 278 11.82 0.66 -2.68
N GLY A 279 11.46 0.66 -3.95
CA GLY A 279 11.52 -0.54 -4.78
C GLY A 279 10.32 -1.47 -4.64
N ARG A 280 9.15 -0.95 -4.25
CA ARG A 280 7.89 -1.71 -4.18
C ARG A 280 6.89 -1.23 -5.21
N TYR A 281 6.03 -2.14 -5.62
CA TYR A 281 4.88 -1.82 -6.46
C TYR A 281 3.71 -1.36 -5.60
N GLY A 282 3.02 -0.31 -6.01
CA GLY A 282 1.90 0.18 -5.23
C GLY A 282 1.03 1.19 -5.94
N HIS A 283 0.00 1.62 -5.22
CA HIS A 283 -0.94 2.64 -5.62
C HIS A 283 -0.72 3.93 -4.84
N VAL A 284 -0.76 5.06 -5.55
CA VAL A 284 -0.79 6.40 -4.96
C VAL A 284 -2.02 7.14 -5.45
N TRP A 285 -2.77 7.68 -4.51
CA TRP A 285 -3.90 8.56 -4.80
C TRP A 285 -3.49 10.01 -4.51
N ALA A 286 -3.75 10.89 -5.44
CA ALA A 286 -3.36 12.29 -5.33
C ALA A 286 -4.43 13.23 -5.89
N THR A 287 -4.45 14.46 -5.37
CA THR A 287 -5.17 15.59 -5.96
C THR A 287 -4.14 16.46 -6.69
N LYS A 288 -4.14 16.42 -8.01
CA LYS A 288 -3.08 16.99 -8.87
C LYS A 288 -1.75 16.24 -8.66
N THR A 289 -0.74 16.91 -8.07
CA THR A 289 0.59 16.37 -7.83
C THR A 289 0.90 16.14 -6.34
N THR A 290 -0.11 16.27 -5.47
CA THR A 290 0.07 16.08 -4.03
C THR A 290 -0.67 14.83 -3.59
N ALA A 291 0.05 13.87 -3.04
CA ALA A 291 -0.55 12.68 -2.45
C ALA A 291 -1.50 13.07 -1.31
N ILE A 292 -2.68 12.47 -1.28
CA ILE A 292 -3.71 12.66 -0.25
C ILE A 292 -3.69 11.55 0.80
N THR A 293 -3.03 10.46 0.47
CA THR A 293 -2.87 9.28 1.33
C THR A 293 -1.42 8.81 1.28
N ASP A 294 -1.08 7.91 2.17
CA ASP A 294 0.12 7.11 2.04
C ASP A 294 0.05 6.21 0.81
N VAL A 295 1.21 5.68 0.46
CA VAL A 295 1.32 4.72 -0.62
C VAL A 295 0.73 3.39 -0.16
N PHE A 296 -0.14 2.80 -0.97
CA PHE A 296 -0.65 1.44 -0.76
C PHE A 296 0.15 0.48 -1.63
N TYR A 297 0.84 -0.46 -0.99
CA TYR A 297 1.65 -1.45 -1.68
C TYR A 297 0.82 -2.68 -2.01
N ASP A 298 0.92 -3.13 -3.26
CA ASP A 298 0.33 -4.39 -3.70
C ASP A 298 1.37 -5.50 -3.67
N ASP A 299 1.45 -6.20 -2.57
CA ASP A 299 2.38 -7.31 -2.38
C ASP A 299 2.03 -8.53 -3.24
N SER A 300 0.81 -8.60 -3.78
CA SER A 300 0.41 -9.69 -4.67
C SER A 300 1.15 -9.63 -6.02
N LEU A 301 1.48 -8.43 -6.47
CA LEU A 301 2.29 -8.22 -7.68
C LEU A 301 3.77 -8.56 -7.49
N LEU A 302 4.21 -8.68 -6.22
CA LEU A 302 5.55 -9.13 -5.88
C LEU A 302 5.69 -10.66 -5.94
N ALA A 303 4.58 -11.39 -5.93
CA ALA A 303 4.53 -12.85 -6.01
C ALA A 303 4.58 -13.32 -7.47
N THR A 304 5.62 -12.93 -8.18
CA THR A 304 5.76 -13.32 -9.58
C THR A 304 6.63 -14.56 -9.76
N LYS A 305 6.63 -15.05 -10.97
CA LYS A 305 7.26 -16.27 -11.48
C LYS A 305 8.75 -16.42 -11.12
N TYR A 306 9.44 -15.36 -10.71
CA TYR A 306 10.87 -15.30 -10.46
C TYR A 306 11.20 -14.83 -9.05
N GLU A 307 10.86 -15.61 -8.05
CA GLU A 307 11.06 -15.25 -6.63
C GLU A 307 12.52 -15.08 -6.20
N SER A 308 13.46 -15.64 -6.95
CA SER A 308 14.89 -15.50 -6.63
C SER A 308 15.82 -15.72 -7.82
N TRP A 309 16.91 -14.99 -7.84
CA TRP A 309 18.03 -15.22 -8.74
C TRP A 309 18.75 -16.50 -8.33
N ASN A 310 18.81 -17.48 -9.21
CA ASN A 310 19.61 -18.68 -9.00
C ASN A 310 20.66 -18.86 -10.12
N THR A 311 21.63 -19.75 -9.88
CA THR A 311 22.74 -20.00 -10.83
C THR A 311 22.24 -20.54 -12.16
N ASP A 312 21.16 -21.31 -12.16
CA ASP A 312 20.57 -21.88 -13.38
C ASP A 312 19.90 -20.79 -14.22
N TRP A 313 19.22 -19.85 -13.57
CA TRP A 313 18.62 -18.71 -14.24
C TRP A 313 19.69 -17.79 -14.84
N THR A 314 20.76 -17.46 -14.07
CA THR A 314 21.88 -16.66 -14.56
C THR A 314 22.56 -17.27 -15.78
N THR A 315 22.68 -18.60 -15.83
CA THR A 315 23.31 -19.28 -16.96
C THR A 315 22.42 -19.27 -18.20
N LYS A 316 21.09 -19.46 -18.03
CA LYS A 316 20.12 -19.47 -19.14
C LYS A 316 19.81 -18.08 -19.66
N ASN A 317 19.65 -17.09 -18.77
CA ASN A 317 19.12 -15.77 -19.10
C ASN A 317 20.16 -14.66 -19.06
N LYS A 318 21.42 -14.95 -18.75
CA LYS A 318 22.50 -13.94 -18.73
C LYS A 318 22.62 -13.19 -20.05
N THR A 319 22.41 -13.87 -21.16
CA THR A 319 22.45 -13.25 -22.49
C THR A 319 21.26 -12.36 -22.73
N ASN A 320 20.06 -12.78 -22.32
CA ASN A 320 18.83 -12.00 -22.42
C ASN A 320 18.88 -10.81 -21.47
N PHE A 321 19.25 -11.01 -20.20
CA PHE A 321 19.43 -9.94 -19.24
C PHE A 321 20.40 -8.84 -19.76
N ILE A 322 21.52 -9.21 -20.36
CA ILE A 322 22.49 -8.26 -20.94
C ILE A 322 21.93 -7.59 -22.18
N ALA A 323 21.14 -8.28 -23.00
CA ALA A 323 20.57 -7.76 -24.24
C ALA A 323 19.42 -6.78 -23.97
N GLU A 324 18.60 -7.07 -22.96
CA GLU A 324 17.38 -6.34 -22.65
C GLU A 324 17.54 -5.27 -21.55
N LYS A 325 18.72 -5.13 -20.97
CA LYS A 325 19.01 -4.20 -19.88
C LYS A 325 18.69 -2.73 -20.14
N GLY A 326 18.44 -2.34 -21.38
CA GLY A 326 18.00 -1.00 -21.75
C GLY A 326 16.49 -0.76 -21.56
N ASP A 327 15.74 -1.84 -21.38
CA ASP A 327 14.28 -1.81 -21.26
C ASP A 327 13.78 -2.24 -19.87
N MET A 328 14.68 -2.60 -18.95
CA MET A 328 14.38 -3.00 -17.57
C MET A 328 14.59 -1.85 -16.59
N ASN A 329 13.82 -1.87 -15.51
CA ASN A 329 14.05 -1.03 -14.33
C ASN A 329 14.97 -1.74 -13.34
N TYR A 330 15.94 -1.00 -12.77
CA TYR A 330 16.93 -1.55 -11.84
C TYR A 330 16.93 -0.79 -10.54
N PHE A 331 16.88 -1.51 -9.43
CA PHE A 331 16.98 -0.92 -8.11
C PHE A 331 18.04 -1.65 -7.30
N LEU A 332 19.01 -0.89 -6.80
CA LEU A 332 20.03 -1.40 -5.88
C LEU A 332 19.97 -0.60 -4.59
N ASN A 333 19.59 -1.24 -3.50
CA ASN A 333 19.35 -0.58 -2.21
C ASN A 333 18.45 0.66 -2.36
N GLY A 334 17.36 0.54 -3.12
CA GLY A 334 16.42 1.61 -3.41
C GLY A 334 16.88 2.63 -4.48
N ASN A 335 18.08 2.52 -5.02
CA ASN A 335 18.58 3.43 -6.04
C ASN A 335 18.18 2.99 -7.44
N GLU A 336 17.31 3.73 -8.11
CA GLU A 336 16.88 3.52 -9.49
C GLU A 336 17.92 3.95 -10.54
N ASP A 337 18.85 4.83 -10.16
CA ASP A 337 19.98 5.27 -11.01
C ASP A 337 21.15 4.27 -10.98
N ALA A 338 20.99 3.10 -10.39
CA ALA A 338 22.03 2.10 -10.30
C ALA A 338 22.49 1.68 -11.71
N LYS A 339 23.81 1.58 -11.90
CA LYS A 339 24.33 1.16 -13.19
C LYS A 339 24.11 -0.34 -13.37
N ALA A 340 23.74 -0.77 -14.56
CA ALA A 340 23.56 -2.19 -14.89
C ALA A 340 24.77 -3.05 -14.46
N SER A 341 26.01 -2.51 -14.55
CA SER A 341 27.23 -3.20 -14.09
C SER A 341 27.29 -3.42 -12.58
N ASP A 342 26.65 -2.55 -11.79
CA ASP A 342 26.63 -2.65 -10.33
C ASP A 342 25.52 -3.61 -9.90
N ILE A 343 24.41 -3.62 -10.61
CA ILE A 343 23.35 -4.63 -10.49
C ILE A 343 23.90 -6.03 -10.82
N GLU A 344 24.63 -6.21 -11.91
CA GLU A 344 25.25 -7.50 -12.26
C GLU A 344 26.17 -8.00 -11.16
N LYS A 345 26.98 -7.12 -10.56
CA LYS A 345 27.83 -7.48 -9.42
C LYS A 345 27.03 -7.85 -8.18
N ALA A 346 26.01 -7.05 -7.86
CA ALA A 346 25.15 -7.30 -6.71
C ALA A 346 24.34 -8.58 -6.86
N LEU A 347 23.85 -8.91 -8.05
CA LEU A 347 23.17 -10.16 -8.35
C LEU A 347 24.09 -11.38 -8.16
N ALA A 348 25.39 -11.22 -8.35
CA ALA A 348 26.37 -12.29 -8.14
C ALA A 348 26.71 -12.50 -6.65
N VAL A 349 26.34 -11.58 -5.76
CA VAL A 349 26.60 -11.70 -4.33
C VAL A 349 25.66 -12.76 -3.75
N LYS A 350 26.24 -13.79 -3.14
CA LYS A 350 25.50 -14.81 -2.41
C LYS A 350 25.10 -14.25 -1.05
N GLY A 351 23.80 -14.25 -0.75
CA GLY A 351 23.26 -13.63 0.46
C GLY A 351 22.67 -12.22 0.24
N ALA A 352 22.85 -11.63 -0.95
CA ALA A 352 22.03 -10.48 -1.34
C ALA A 352 20.60 -10.94 -1.60
N GLU A 353 19.63 -10.13 -1.19
CA GLU A 353 18.23 -10.37 -1.55
C GLU A 353 18.00 -9.91 -2.99
N LYS A 354 17.20 -10.67 -3.72
CA LYS A 354 17.01 -10.47 -5.15
C LYS A 354 15.58 -10.78 -5.50
N ALA A 355 14.95 -9.83 -6.14
CA ALA A 355 13.60 -9.98 -6.66
C ALA A 355 13.58 -9.58 -8.15
N LEU A 356 12.90 -10.38 -8.92
CA LEU A 356 12.80 -10.26 -10.37
C LEU A 356 11.32 -10.31 -10.71
N TYR A 357 10.84 -9.33 -11.42
CA TYR A 357 9.42 -9.16 -11.68
C TYR A 357 9.14 -9.11 -13.17
N ASP A 358 8.17 -9.89 -13.57
CA ASP A 358 7.45 -9.87 -14.84
C ASP A 358 6.06 -9.28 -14.53
N ILE A 359 5.88 -7.99 -14.77
CA ILE A 359 4.73 -7.23 -14.27
C ILE A 359 3.55 -7.30 -15.20
N ASP A 360 3.82 -7.33 -16.49
CA ASP A 360 2.78 -7.40 -17.50
C ASP A 360 2.42 -8.86 -17.89
N ALA A 361 3.12 -9.83 -17.28
CA ALA A 361 2.94 -11.26 -17.49
C ALA A 361 3.20 -11.73 -18.95
N ASP A 362 4.10 -11.05 -19.65
CA ASP A 362 4.49 -11.44 -21.02
C ASP A 362 5.58 -12.53 -21.05
N GLY A 363 6.23 -12.80 -19.92
CA GLY A 363 7.24 -13.83 -19.73
C GLY A 363 8.66 -13.29 -19.65
N ASP A 364 8.88 -12.01 -19.88
CA ASP A 364 10.15 -11.32 -19.75
C ASP A 364 10.24 -10.59 -18.39
N ILE A 365 11.43 -10.17 -17.97
CA ILE A 365 11.62 -9.48 -16.70
C ILE A 365 11.63 -7.97 -16.94
N ASP A 366 10.74 -7.26 -16.28
CA ASP A 366 10.62 -5.81 -16.36
C ASP A 366 11.45 -5.09 -15.31
N THR A 367 11.61 -5.72 -14.16
CA THR A 367 12.24 -5.08 -13.01
C THR A 367 13.12 -6.03 -12.22
N VAL A 368 14.26 -5.50 -11.80
CA VAL A 368 15.23 -6.19 -10.95
C VAL A 368 15.48 -5.36 -9.70
N ILE A 369 15.17 -5.91 -8.54
CA ILE A 369 15.45 -5.28 -7.24
C ILE A 369 16.53 -6.12 -6.55
N VAL A 370 17.58 -5.45 -6.09
CA VAL A 370 18.64 -6.08 -5.31
C VAL A 370 18.84 -5.29 -4.02
N ILE A 371 18.73 -5.98 -2.90
CA ILE A 371 19.12 -5.48 -1.59
C ILE A 371 20.40 -6.20 -1.20
N ASN A 372 21.47 -5.43 -1.01
CA ASN A 372 22.80 -5.96 -0.71
C ASN A 372 23.22 -5.54 0.69
N PRO A 373 22.95 -6.35 1.72
CA PRO A 373 23.31 -6.03 3.09
C PRO A 373 24.83 -6.12 3.30
N ILE A 374 25.28 -5.39 4.32
CA ILE A 374 26.68 -5.40 4.80
C ILE A 374 26.69 -6.11 6.16
N VAL A 375 27.64 -7.03 6.34
CA VAL A 375 27.86 -7.71 7.62
C VAL A 375 28.90 -6.93 8.42
N ASP A 376 28.63 -6.65 9.70
CA ASP A 376 29.56 -5.98 10.61
C ASP A 376 29.40 -6.51 12.03
N VAL A 377 30.25 -6.08 12.95
CA VAL A 377 30.25 -6.45 14.37
C VAL A 377 30.18 -5.19 15.21
N MET A 378 29.26 -5.15 16.15
CA MET A 378 29.13 -4.04 17.08
C MET A 378 30.37 -3.87 17.95
N THR A 379 31.10 -2.79 17.76
CA THR A 379 32.32 -2.49 18.53
C THR A 379 32.06 -1.85 19.91
N ALA A 380 30.85 -1.31 20.08
CA ALA A 380 30.36 -0.73 21.31
C ALA A 380 28.82 -0.69 21.27
N ASP A 381 28.20 -0.63 22.46
CA ASP A 381 26.76 -0.40 22.55
C ASP A 381 26.38 0.90 21.84
N TYR A 382 25.17 0.95 21.27
CA TYR A 382 24.65 2.17 20.67
C TYR A 382 24.35 3.23 21.75
N LEU A 383 24.37 4.49 21.37
CA LEU A 383 24.07 5.61 22.27
C LEU A 383 22.92 6.43 21.65
N ALA A 384 21.76 6.37 22.26
CA ALA A 384 20.61 7.19 21.89
C ALA A 384 20.48 8.40 22.82
N LYS A 385 20.37 9.60 22.25
CA LYS A 385 20.15 10.83 23.00
C LYS A 385 19.36 11.83 22.18
N ASN A 386 18.23 12.27 22.71
CA ASN A 386 17.27 13.10 21.99
C ASN A 386 16.82 12.38 20.69
N ASP A 387 16.85 13.07 19.58
CA ASP A 387 16.48 12.54 18.26
C ASP A 387 17.67 11.98 17.46
N LYS A 388 18.78 11.69 18.14
CA LYS A 388 20.01 11.15 17.55
C LYS A 388 20.38 9.79 18.12
N VAL A 389 20.92 8.92 17.26
CA VAL A 389 21.47 7.62 17.62
C VAL A 389 22.90 7.54 17.11
N LYS A 390 23.81 7.08 17.94
CA LYS A 390 25.19 6.81 17.54
C LYS A 390 25.44 5.31 17.50
N ILE A 391 25.74 4.79 16.30
CA ILE A 391 26.01 3.39 16.03
C ILE A 391 27.37 3.30 15.32
N GLN A 392 28.26 2.40 15.77
CA GLN A 392 29.57 2.20 15.15
C GLN A 392 30.37 3.52 14.94
N GLY A 393 30.24 4.44 15.87
CA GLY A 393 30.92 5.75 15.81
C GLY A 393 30.27 6.80 14.90
N LYS A 394 29.30 6.42 14.08
CA LYS A 394 28.50 7.33 13.23
C LYS A 394 27.25 7.79 13.98
N THR A 395 26.81 9.01 13.72
CA THR A 395 25.60 9.58 14.33
C THR A 395 24.54 9.78 13.26
N PHE A 396 23.36 9.28 13.54
CA PHE A 396 22.17 9.32 12.66
C PHE A 396 21.05 10.06 13.37
N ASP A 397 20.09 10.56 12.64
CA ASP A 397 18.76 10.87 13.15
C ASP A 397 18.01 9.56 13.45
N LYS A 398 17.10 9.58 14.43
CA LYS A 398 16.38 8.35 14.83
C LYS A 398 15.49 7.79 13.74
N ASP A 399 14.97 8.66 12.92
CA ASP A 399 14.17 8.38 11.74
C ASP A 399 14.97 7.77 10.57
N GLU A 400 16.30 7.96 10.56
CA GLU A 400 17.20 7.38 9.55
C GLU A 400 17.65 5.95 9.88
N VAL A 401 17.28 5.38 11.02
CA VAL A 401 17.76 4.06 11.45
C VAL A 401 16.67 3.25 12.15
N SER A 402 16.62 1.94 11.88
CA SER A 402 15.71 1.00 12.54
C SER A 402 16.38 -0.33 12.82
N GLY A 403 15.85 -1.11 13.79
CA GLY A 403 16.38 -2.43 14.19
C GLY A 403 17.64 -2.39 15.05
N TYR A 404 18.17 -1.22 15.35
CA TYR A 404 19.39 -1.06 16.17
C TYR A 404 19.15 -1.28 17.65
N GLU A 405 17.91 -1.20 18.11
CA GLU A 405 17.52 -1.27 19.52
C GLU A 405 17.84 -2.64 20.15
N GLU A 406 17.91 -3.67 19.34
CA GLU A 406 18.21 -5.04 19.75
C GLU A 406 19.72 -5.33 19.76
N LEU A 407 20.56 -4.41 19.23
CA LEU A 407 21.99 -4.60 19.09
C LEU A 407 22.76 -4.18 20.35
N ALA A 408 23.65 -5.07 20.79
CA ALA A 408 24.59 -4.81 21.86
C ALA A 408 26.05 -4.95 21.36
N LYS A 409 27.00 -4.51 22.18
CA LYS A 409 28.41 -4.70 21.89
C LYS A 409 28.74 -6.20 21.67
N ASP A 410 29.56 -6.46 20.65
CA ASP A 410 30.03 -7.76 20.19
C ASP A 410 29.00 -8.56 19.40
N ASP A 411 27.78 -8.07 19.19
CA ASP A 411 26.81 -8.69 18.26
C ASP A 411 27.28 -8.57 16.83
N VAL A 412 27.04 -9.61 16.07
CA VAL A 412 27.21 -9.63 14.61
C VAL A 412 25.85 -9.34 13.96
N PHE A 413 25.85 -8.40 13.07
CA PHE A 413 24.62 -7.90 12.44
C PHE A 413 24.80 -7.65 10.96
N THR A 414 23.70 -7.58 10.25
CA THR A 414 23.64 -7.01 8.91
C THR A 414 23.02 -5.62 8.96
N TYR A 415 23.37 -4.79 7.99
CA TYR A 415 22.66 -3.56 7.72
C TYR A 415 22.64 -3.24 6.23
N VAL A 416 21.61 -2.52 5.81
CA VAL A 416 21.46 -2.03 4.45
C VAL A 416 21.54 -0.52 4.46
N ASP A 417 22.45 0.06 3.66
CA ASP A 417 22.48 1.49 3.39
C ASP A 417 21.55 1.77 2.21
N MET A 418 20.36 2.29 2.46
CA MET A 418 19.42 2.68 1.42
C MET A 418 19.80 4.04 0.81
N VAL A 419 19.36 4.28 -0.41
CA VAL A 419 19.69 5.52 -1.16
C VAL A 419 19.16 6.79 -0.52
N ASP A 420 18.05 6.70 0.21
CA ASP A 420 17.43 7.78 0.98
C ASP A 420 18.20 8.12 2.27
N GLY A 421 19.23 7.34 2.61
CA GLY A 421 20.02 7.49 3.83
C GLY A 421 19.52 6.65 5.00
N VAL A 422 18.36 6.02 4.88
CA VAL A 422 17.83 5.10 5.90
C VAL A 422 18.68 3.84 5.98
N ARG A 423 18.88 3.34 7.21
CA ARG A 423 19.61 2.11 7.48
C ARG A 423 18.78 1.16 8.31
N TYR A 424 18.68 -0.07 7.82
CA TYR A 424 18.04 -1.15 8.52
C TYR A 424 19.11 -2.07 9.09
N PHE A 425 19.03 -2.33 10.40
CA PHE A 425 19.96 -3.18 11.14
C PHE A 425 19.25 -4.47 11.55
N GLU A 426 19.97 -5.59 11.51
CA GLU A 426 19.45 -6.90 11.95
C GLU A 426 20.55 -7.70 12.63
N GLU A 427 20.29 -8.16 13.86
CA GLU A 427 21.17 -9.06 14.58
C GLU A 427 21.15 -10.46 13.95
N LEU A 428 22.34 -11.03 13.71
CA LEU A 428 22.46 -12.39 13.24
C LEU A 428 22.43 -13.38 14.41
N THR A 429 21.69 -14.47 14.25
CA THR A 429 21.61 -15.51 15.29
C THR A 429 22.94 -16.24 15.45
N ALA A 430 23.52 -16.22 16.65
CA ALA A 430 24.71 -16.94 16.96
C ALA A 430 24.42 -18.41 17.32
N ILE A 431 25.08 -19.35 16.64
CA ILE A 431 25.01 -20.77 16.95
C ILE A 431 26.35 -21.21 17.49
N ALA A 432 26.38 -21.57 18.78
CA ALA A 432 27.58 -22.03 19.46
C ALA A 432 27.95 -23.45 19.08
N GLY A 433 29.23 -23.74 18.98
CA GLY A 433 29.72 -25.10 18.75
C GLY A 433 31.23 -25.22 18.79
N GLN A 434 31.69 -26.45 18.71
CA GLN A 434 33.10 -26.79 18.65
C GLN A 434 33.45 -27.29 17.25
N LYS A 435 34.74 -27.38 16.94
CA LYS A 435 35.25 -27.94 15.69
C LYS A 435 34.68 -29.32 15.37
N SER A 436 34.45 -30.14 16.39
CA SER A 436 33.82 -31.45 16.26
C SER A 436 32.36 -31.41 15.80
N ALA A 437 31.69 -30.25 15.88
CA ALA A 437 30.33 -30.06 15.40
C ALA A 437 30.24 -29.94 13.86
N PHE A 438 31.37 -29.69 13.19
CA PHE A 438 31.43 -29.68 11.73
C PHE A 438 31.58 -31.10 11.18
N THR A 439 30.73 -31.45 10.22
CA THR A 439 30.84 -32.68 9.44
C THR A 439 31.62 -32.39 8.16
N GLU A 440 32.69 -33.13 7.94
CA GLU A 440 33.53 -33.02 6.75
C GLU A 440 32.79 -33.59 5.53
N PRO A 441 32.71 -32.88 4.39
CA PRO A 441 32.14 -33.40 3.16
C PRO A 441 32.89 -34.68 2.73
N LYS A 442 32.19 -35.67 2.20
CA LYS A 442 32.83 -36.88 1.71
C LYS A 442 33.70 -36.56 0.50
N LYS A 443 34.84 -37.19 0.42
CA LYS A 443 35.80 -36.99 -0.68
C LYS A 443 35.15 -37.28 -2.04
N GLY A 444 35.03 -36.24 -2.87
CA GLY A 444 34.45 -36.31 -4.22
C GLY A 444 32.99 -35.87 -4.31
N GLU A 445 32.37 -35.45 -3.20
CA GLU A 445 31.09 -34.75 -3.20
C GLU A 445 31.36 -33.24 -3.25
N SER A 446 30.69 -32.53 -4.15
CA SER A 446 30.68 -31.09 -4.19
C SER A 446 29.39 -30.62 -3.54
N HIS A 447 29.50 -29.89 -2.42
CA HIS A 447 28.38 -29.35 -1.70
C HIS A 447 28.52 -27.82 -1.60
N ASN A 448 27.42 -27.11 -1.70
CA ASN A 448 27.36 -25.64 -1.51
C ASN A 448 27.08 -25.28 -0.05
N TYR A 449 27.23 -26.20 0.89
CA TYR A 449 26.89 -26.00 2.29
C TYR A 449 27.93 -26.68 3.20
N ILE A 450 27.95 -26.25 4.45
CA ILE A 450 28.63 -26.91 5.55
C ILE A 450 27.62 -27.52 6.51
N THR A 451 27.88 -28.71 7.03
CA THR A 451 27.06 -29.26 8.10
C THR A 451 27.66 -28.89 9.45
N PHE A 452 26.90 -28.17 10.29
CA PHE A 452 27.31 -27.83 11.64
C PHE A 452 26.21 -28.23 12.62
N ALA A 453 26.60 -28.98 13.67
CA ALA A 453 25.68 -29.51 14.68
C ALA A 453 24.48 -30.29 14.05
N GLY A 454 24.72 -30.98 12.95
CA GLY A 454 23.71 -31.81 12.26
C GLY A 454 22.75 -31.02 11.35
N LYS A 455 22.99 -29.74 11.13
CA LYS A 455 22.21 -28.91 10.21
C LYS A 455 23.11 -28.32 9.12
N ASP A 456 22.61 -28.22 7.91
CA ASP A 456 23.33 -27.68 6.77
C ASP A 456 23.18 -26.21 6.65
N TYR A 457 24.27 -25.48 6.37
CA TYR A 457 24.34 -24.03 6.22
C TYR A 457 25.10 -23.69 4.95
N GLU A 458 24.58 -22.75 4.18
CA GLU A 458 25.27 -22.16 3.05
C GLU A 458 26.12 -20.97 3.48
N GLN A 459 27.26 -20.79 2.83
CA GLN A 459 28.09 -19.60 3.08
C GLN A 459 27.49 -18.37 2.42
N SER A 460 27.38 -17.28 3.17
CA SER A 460 27.05 -15.97 2.62
C SER A 460 28.23 -15.39 1.85
N GLY A 461 27.97 -14.84 0.68
CA GLY A 461 28.94 -14.05 -0.12
C GLY A 461 29.21 -12.66 0.47
N LEU A 462 28.43 -12.22 1.42
CA LEU A 462 28.58 -10.92 2.09
C LEU A 462 29.88 -10.82 2.90
N THR A 463 30.46 -11.95 3.29
CA THR A 463 31.75 -12.01 4.04
C THR A 463 32.99 -11.93 3.16
N GLY A 464 32.84 -11.79 1.84
CA GLY A 464 33.95 -11.63 0.90
C GLY A 464 34.80 -12.89 0.67
N THR A 465 34.35 -14.07 1.07
CA THR A 465 35.03 -15.35 0.82
C THR A 465 34.35 -16.08 -0.34
N SER A 466 35.13 -16.66 -1.24
CA SER A 466 34.67 -16.99 -2.59
C SER A 466 34.44 -18.46 -2.88
N ASP A 467 34.86 -19.41 -2.00
CA ASP A 467 34.67 -20.81 -2.27
C ASP A 467 34.60 -21.69 -1.01
N GLU A 468 33.85 -22.78 -1.12
CA GLU A 468 33.52 -23.72 -0.09
C GLU A 468 34.74 -24.45 0.50
N ALA A 469 35.70 -24.84 -0.35
CA ALA A 469 36.91 -25.53 0.08
C ALA A 469 37.80 -24.63 0.93
N SER A 470 37.84 -23.36 0.57
CA SER A 470 38.53 -22.27 1.31
C SER A 470 37.89 -22.00 2.65
N LEU A 471 36.57 -21.98 2.74
CA LEU A 471 35.83 -21.82 3.97
C LEU A 471 36.07 -22.99 4.91
N PHE A 472 35.92 -24.23 4.45
CA PHE A 472 36.13 -25.41 5.28
C PHE A 472 37.55 -25.50 5.80
N SER A 473 38.56 -25.16 4.97
CA SER A 473 39.94 -25.06 5.38
C SER A 473 40.19 -24.00 6.43
N LYS A 474 39.59 -22.83 6.31
CA LYS A 474 39.61 -21.74 7.31
C LYS A 474 38.97 -22.17 8.62
N ILE A 475 37.78 -22.73 8.59
CA ILE A 475 37.08 -23.26 9.75
C ILE A 475 37.98 -24.31 10.46
N LYS A 476 38.56 -25.22 9.72
CA LYS A 476 39.45 -26.29 10.24
C LYS A 476 40.70 -25.72 10.92
N SER A 477 41.18 -24.55 10.50
CA SER A 477 42.38 -23.89 11.04
C SER A 477 42.07 -22.91 12.19
N THR A 478 40.91 -22.29 12.19
CA THR A 478 40.53 -21.21 13.14
C THR A 478 39.61 -21.68 14.27
N PHE A 479 38.78 -22.69 14.04
CA PHE A 479 37.89 -23.24 15.05
C PHE A 479 38.63 -24.23 15.95
N ASP A 480 39.32 -23.72 16.97
CA ASP A 480 40.19 -24.55 17.79
C ASP A 480 39.55 -25.02 19.11
N LYS A 481 38.54 -24.27 19.61
CA LYS A 481 37.81 -24.57 20.85
C LYS A 481 36.33 -24.31 20.70
N ASP A 482 35.79 -23.38 21.48
CA ASP A 482 34.43 -22.91 21.38
C ASP A 482 34.36 -21.75 20.39
N GLY A 483 33.35 -21.72 19.56
CA GLY A 483 33.15 -20.68 18.57
C GLY A 483 31.70 -20.61 18.15
N TYR A 484 31.40 -19.62 17.31
CA TYR A 484 30.06 -19.36 16.81
C TYR A 484 30.07 -19.32 15.28
N ILE A 485 29.01 -19.84 14.68
CA ILE A 485 28.59 -19.44 13.33
C ILE A 485 27.41 -18.50 13.48
N TYR A 486 27.33 -17.51 12.62
CA TYR A 486 26.24 -16.54 12.61
C TYR A 486 25.37 -16.83 11.40
N VAL A 487 24.08 -16.84 11.61
CA VAL A 487 23.08 -17.17 10.60
C VAL A 487 21.96 -16.15 10.62
N ASP A 488 21.39 -15.89 9.46
CA ASP A 488 20.19 -15.11 9.25
C ASP A 488 18.91 -15.94 9.46
#